data_d6d6458c24ff823ecf3390eb11664478
#
_entry.id   d6d6458c24ff823ecf3390eb11664478
#
_cell.length_a   1.000
_cell.length_b   1.000
_cell.length_c   1.000
_cell.angle_alpha   90.00
_cell.angle_beta   90.00
_cell.angle_gamma   90.00
#
_symmetry.space_group_name_H-M   'P 1'
#
loop_
_entity.id
_entity.type
_entity.pdbx_description
1 polymer ?
#
loop_
_entity_poly.entity_id
_entity_poly.type
_entity_poly.pdbx_seq_one_letter_code
_entity_poly.pdbx_strand_id
1 'polypeptide(L)'
;RDRSVSRGLGDVYKRQERESLPEKYKDRVVYMHNPAITVVKSNIEENVTFGIKVGEKLNQCKNNAVLLLPLQGISMNDKVGSEYYGPREDQALFITLKKVINNPLVEVIDVDAHINDEAFAIFAARKLVALMEMKK
;
A
#
# COMPACT_ATOMS: atom_id res chain seq x y z
N ARG A 1 19.51 -13.85 11.70
CA ARG A 1 18.04 -13.64 11.64
C ARG A 1 17.77 -12.52 10.67
N ASP A 2 17.39 -12.87 9.46
CA ASP A 2 17.02 -11.90 8.47
C ASP A 2 15.59 -11.41 8.74
N ARG A 3 15.45 -10.21 9.31
CA ARG A 3 14.17 -9.55 9.59
C ARG A 3 13.87 -8.43 8.63
N SER A 4 14.41 -8.45 7.44
CA SER A 4 14.03 -7.46 6.46
C SER A 4 12.65 -7.82 5.90
N VAL A 5 11.63 -7.45 6.60
CA VAL A 5 10.28 -7.50 6.10
C VAL A 5 9.93 -6.12 5.59
N SER A 6 10.29 -5.84 4.35
CA SER A 6 9.59 -4.83 3.61
C SER A 6 8.22 -5.39 3.28
N ARG A 7 7.25 -5.09 4.10
CA ARG A 7 5.85 -5.43 3.84
C ARG A 7 5.19 -4.28 3.09
N GLY A 8 5.73 -4.00 1.93
CA GLY A 8 5.01 -3.24 0.94
C GLY A 8 3.93 -4.09 0.28
N LEU A 9 3.28 -3.56 -0.73
CA LEU A 9 2.30 -4.25 -1.56
C LEU A 9 2.99 -5.20 -2.55
N GLY A 10 3.74 -6.14 -2.01
CA GLY A 10 4.49 -7.15 -2.74
C GLY A 10 5.46 -7.89 -1.82
N ASP A 11 5.88 -9.06 -2.23
CA ASP A 11 6.89 -9.85 -1.54
C ASP A 11 8.29 -9.57 -2.09
N VAL A 12 9.27 -9.44 -1.19
CA VAL A 12 10.68 -9.23 -1.55
C VAL A 12 11.45 -10.53 -1.32
N TYR A 13 12.03 -11.04 -2.39
CA TYR A 13 12.91 -12.21 -2.37
C TYR A 13 14.35 -11.76 -2.57
N LYS A 14 15.18 -11.92 -1.54
CA LYS A 14 16.61 -11.64 -1.60
C LYS A 14 17.40 -12.80 -2.23
N ARG A 15 18.36 -12.47 -3.06
CA ARG A 15 19.26 -13.43 -3.74
C ARG A 15 18.54 -14.44 -4.63
N GLN A 16 17.41 -14.03 -5.22
CA GLN A 16 16.70 -14.93 -6.12
C GLN A 16 16.65 -14.35 -7.53
N GLU A 17 17.13 -15.14 -8.47
CA GLU A 17 16.85 -14.92 -9.88
C GLU A 17 15.40 -15.31 -10.18
N ARG A 18 14.86 -14.79 -11.27
CA ARG A 18 13.48 -15.08 -11.69
C ARG A 18 13.17 -16.58 -11.74
N GLU A 19 14.15 -17.39 -12.13
CA GLU A 19 14.02 -18.84 -12.26
C GLU A 19 13.93 -19.57 -10.91
N SER A 20 14.43 -18.95 -9.84
CA SER A 20 14.41 -19.51 -8.50
C SER A 20 13.19 -19.08 -7.66
N LEU A 21 12.29 -18.28 -8.23
CA LEU A 21 11.06 -17.91 -7.57
C LEU A 21 10.18 -19.12 -7.28
N PRO A 22 9.50 -19.14 -6.10
CA PRO A 22 8.49 -20.15 -5.82
C PRO A 22 7.46 -20.27 -6.94
N GLU A 23 6.99 -21.48 -7.21
CA GLU A 23 6.07 -21.80 -8.32
C GLU A 23 4.84 -20.87 -8.34
N LYS A 24 4.30 -20.57 -7.17
CA LYS A 24 3.13 -19.67 -7.01
C LYS A 24 3.32 -18.24 -7.53
N TYR A 25 4.55 -17.84 -7.84
CA TYR A 25 4.87 -16.50 -8.33
C TYR A 25 5.39 -16.46 -9.76
N LYS A 26 5.51 -17.60 -10.43
CA LYS A 26 6.10 -17.68 -11.79
C LYS A 26 5.32 -16.88 -12.82
N ASP A 27 3.99 -16.81 -12.68
CA ASP A 27 3.10 -16.10 -13.59
C ASP A 27 2.81 -14.66 -13.16
N ARG A 28 3.54 -14.16 -12.15
CA ARG A 28 3.34 -12.83 -11.61
C ARG A 28 4.23 -11.79 -12.28
N VAL A 29 3.79 -10.55 -12.22
CA VAL A 29 4.65 -9.42 -12.57
C VAL A 29 5.78 -9.32 -11.55
N VAL A 30 6.99 -9.37 -12.02
CA VAL A 30 8.21 -9.41 -11.22
C VAL A 30 9.13 -8.27 -11.63
N TYR A 31 9.60 -7.52 -10.67
CA TYR A 31 10.57 -6.45 -10.86
C TYR A 31 11.90 -6.82 -10.19
N MET A 32 12.96 -6.85 -10.98
CA MET A 32 14.32 -7.07 -10.48
C MET A 32 14.91 -5.72 -10.06
N HIS A 33 14.84 -5.43 -8.75
CA HIS A 33 15.34 -4.18 -8.20
C HIS A 33 16.88 -4.10 -8.31
N ASN A 34 17.55 -5.22 -8.04
CA ASN A 34 18.98 -5.42 -8.22
C ASN A 34 19.27 -6.94 -8.28
N PRO A 35 20.50 -7.38 -8.56
CA PRO A 35 20.82 -8.81 -8.64
C PRO A 35 20.50 -9.65 -7.40
N ALA A 36 20.29 -9.00 -6.26
CA ALA A 36 20.02 -9.68 -4.99
C ALA A 36 18.56 -9.53 -4.53
N ILE A 37 17.75 -8.69 -5.19
CA ILE A 37 16.37 -8.39 -4.75
C ILE A 37 15.42 -8.44 -5.94
N THR A 38 14.51 -9.38 -5.87
CA THR A 38 13.37 -9.49 -6.77
C THR A 38 12.09 -9.16 -6.01
N VAL A 39 11.27 -8.29 -6.58
CA VAL A 39 9.98 -7.88 -6.00
C VAL A 39 8.87 -8.47 -6.86
N VAL A 40 7.89 -9.09 -6.21
CA VAL A 40 6.72 -9.66 -6.87
C VAL A 40 5.52 -8.76 -6.62
N LYS A 41 4.81 -8.39 -7.68
CA LYS A 41 3.59 -7.57 -7.56
C LYS A 41 2.49 -8.37 -6.85
N SER A 42 1.82 -7.74 -5.88
CA SER A 42 0.61 -8.31 -5.28
C SER A 42 -0.55 -8.39 -6.28
N ASN A 43 -1.39 -9.40 -6.15
CA ASN A 43 -2.60 -9.55 -6.95
C ASN A 43 -3.84 -9.00 -6.23
N ILE A 44 -5.00 -9.07 -6.88
CA ILE A 44 -6.26 -8.58 -6.34
C ILE A 44 -6.61 -9.26 -5.00
N GLU A 45 -6.49 -10.58 -4.91
CA GLU A 45 -6.82 -11.35 -3.69
C GLU A 45 -5.93 -10.97 -2.51
N GLU A 46 -4.64 -10.80 -2.77
CA GLU A 46 -3.68 -10.36 -1.75
C GLU A 46 -3.96 -8.93 -1.29
N ASN A 47 -4.32 -8.04 -2.21
CA ASN A 47 -4.71 -6.67 -1.89
C ASN A 47 -6.01 -6.61 -1.07
N VAL A 48 -7.00 -7.46 -1.37
CA VAL A 48 -8.20 -7.61 -0.55
C VAL A 48 -7.84 -8.11 0.85
N THR A 49 -7.04 -9.16 0.95
CA THR A 49 -6.59 -9.70 2.24
C THR A 49 -5.82 -8.66 3.05
N PHE A 50 -4.95 -7.90 2.41
CA PHE A 50 -4.21 -6.81 3.03
C PHE A 50 -5.15 -5.70 3.51
N GLY A 51 -6.11 -5.30 2.69
CA GLY A 51 -7.13 -4.31 3.03
C GLY A 51 -7.95 -4.71 4.26
N ILE A 52 -8.35 -5.99 4.35
CA ILE A 52 -9.06 -6.52 5.53
C ILE A 52 -8.18 -6.36 6.78
N LYS A 53 -6.94 -6.86 6.74
CA LYS A 53 -6.04 -6.82 7.90
C LYS A 53 -5.71 -5.39 8.36
N VAL A 54 -5.49 -4.48 7.42
CA VAL A 54 -5.23 -3.07 7.75
C VAL A 54 -6.50 -2.42 8.31
N GLY A 55 -7.64 -2.65 7.69
CA GLY A 55 -8.92 -2.12 8.15
C GLY A 55 -9.28 -2.58 9.57
N GLU A 56 -9.10 -3.87 9.87
CA GLU A 56 -9.30 -4.42 11.22
C GLU A 56 -8.39 -3.77 12.26
N LYS A 57 -7.12 -3.52 11.92
CA LYS A 57 -6.20 -2.82 12.81
C LYS A 57 -6.61 -1.37 13.04
N LEU A 58 -7.04 -0.66 12.00
CA LEU A 58 -7.53 0.71 12.12
C LEU A 58 -8.82 0.78 12.95
N ASN A 59 -9.68 -0.22 12.88
CA ASN A 59 -10.87 -0.31 13.73
C ASN A 59 -10.55 -0.40 15.23
N GLN A 60 -9.32 -0.78 15.59
CA GLN A 60 -8.85 -0.84 16.97
C GLN A 60 -8.24 0.49 17.47
N CYS A 61 -8.14 1.50 16.61
CA CYS A 61 -7.62 2.81 17.00
C CYS A 61 -8.48 3.43 18.10
N LYS A 62 -7.80 3.93 19.13
CA LYS A 62 -8.43 4.62 20.28
C LYS A 62 -8.30 6.15 20.21
N ASN A 63 -7.61 6.64 19.20
CA ASN A 63 -7.41 8.06 18.93
C ASN A 63 -7.79 8.35 17.48
N ASN A 64 -8.00 9.63 17.19
CA ASN A 64 -8.24 10.08 15.82
C ASN A 64 -7.09 9.66 14.89
N ALA A 65 -7.46 9.09 13.77
CA ALA A 65 -6.55 8.68 12.73
C ALA A 65 -7.09 9.08 11.35
N VAL A 66 -6.19 9.28 10.40
CA VAL A 66 -6.57 9.56 9.01
C VAL A 66 -5.86 8.55 8.12
N LEU A 67 -6.62 7.91 7.25
CA LEU A 67 -6.11 7.05 6.18
C LEU A 67 -6.26 7.80 4.85
N LEU A 68 -5.14 8.05 4.19
CA LEU A 68 -5.12 8.67 2.87
C LEU A 68 -4.94 7.61 1.79
N LEU A 69 -5.79 7.64 0.78
CA LEU A 69 -5.76 6.72 -0.34
C LEU A 69 -5.28 7.45 -1.61
N PRO A 70 -4.02 7.23 -2.06
CA PRO A 70 -3.47 7.88 -3.24
C PRO A 70 -4.01 7.23 -4.52
N LEU A 71 -4.98 7.85 -5.16
CA LEU A 71 -5.71 7.25 -6.28
C LEU A 71 -4.88 7.06 -7.56
N GLN A 72 -3.74 7.76 -7.69
CA GLN A 72 -2.88 7.71 -8.86
C GLN A 72 -1.69 6.74 -8.72
N GLY A 73 -1.65 5.95 -7.65
CA GLY A 73 -0.64 4.91 -7.41
C GLY A 73 -0.03 4.99 -6.01
N ILE A 74 0.29 3.82 -5.49
CA ILE A 74 0.65 3.60 -4.08
C ILE A 74 2.15 3.36 -3.86
N SER A 75 2.92 3.28 -4.91
CA SER A 75 4.38 3.11 -4.84
C SER A 75 5.09 3.72 -6.04
N MET A 76 6.40 3.92 -5.92
CA MET A 76 7.22 4.45 -7.02
C MET A 76 7.11 3.61 -8.30
N ASN A 77 6.91 2.30 -8.18
CA ASN A 77 6.79 1.38 -9.31
C ASN A 77 5.35 1.21 -9.80
N ASP A 78 4.39 1.81 -9.12
CA ASP A 78 2.96 1.75 -9.42
C ASP A 78 2.47 3.11 -9.90
N LYS A 79 2.79 3.43 -11.13
CA LYS A 79 2.35 4.65 -11.82
C LYS A 79 2.16 4.35 -13.30
N VAL A 80 1.40 5.19 -13.98
CA VAL A 80 1.19 5.07 -15.43
C VAL A 80 2.52 4.91 -16.16
N GLY A 81 2.63 3.85 -16.96
CA GLY A 81 3.83 3.53 -17.74
C GLY A 81 4.89 2.72 -17.01
N SER A 82 4.70 2.36 -15.74
CA SER A 82 5.59 1.46 -15.01
C SER A 82 5.09 0.00 -15.04
N GLU A 83 6.00 -0.94 -14.81
CA GLU A 83 5.70 -2.37 -14.85
C GLU A 83 4.68 -2.82 -13.79
N TYR A 84 4.61 -2.10 -12.68
CA TYR A 84 3.72 -2.42 -11.57
C TYR A 84 2.41 -1.65 -11.60
N TYR A 85 2.20 -0.80 -12.62
CA TYR A 85 0.96 -0.09 -12.72
C TYR A 85 -0.25 -1.04 -12.70
N GLY A 86 -1.07 -0.93 -11.66
CA GLY A 86 -2.18 -1.85 -11.39
C GLY A 86 -3.38 -1.20 -10.75
N PRO A 87 -4.09 -0.34 -11.48
CA PRO A 87 -5.23 0.38 -10.93
C PRO A 87 -6.35 -0.55 -10.42
N ARG A 88 -6.45 -1.78 -10.92
CA ARG A 88 -7.44 -2.76 -10.45
C ARG A 88 -7.07 -3.31 -9.08
N GLU A 89 -5.80 -3.60 -8.87
CA GLU A 89 -5.26 -4.08 -7.60
C GLU A 89 -5.38 -3.01 -6.53
N ASP A 90 -5.05 -1.76 -6.87
CA ASP A 90 -5.19 -0.62 -5.97
C ASP A 90 -6.65 -0.36 -5.59
N GLN A 91 -7.55 -0.40 -6.57
CA GLN A 91 -8.97 -0.26 -6.30
C GLN A 91 -9.51 -1.37 -5.40
N ALA A 92 -9.07 -2.62 -5.59
CA ALA A 92 -9.46 -3.72 -4.72
C ALA A 92 -9.05 -3.45 -3.26
N LEU A 93 -7.85 -2.93 -3.05
CA LEU A 93 -7.38 -2.49 -1.74
C LEU A 93 -8.25 -1.36 -1.17
N PHE A 94 -8.46 -0.29 -1.93
CA PHE A 94 -9.18 0.90 -1.47
C PHE A 94 -10.65 0.61 -1.16
N ILE A 95 -11.33 -0.15 -2.02
CA ILE A 95 -12.72 -0.57 -1.79
C ILE A 95 -12.82 -1.43 -0.54
N THR A 96 -11.87 -2.35 -0.35
CA THR A 96 -11.86 -3.23 0.83
C THR A 96 -11.66 -2.42 2.11
N LEU A 97 -10.70 -1.50 2.13
CA LEU A 97 -10.46 -0.62 3.28
C LEU A 97 -11.70 0.18 3.64
N LYS A 98 -12.37 0.79 2.66
CA LYS A 98 -13.61 1.56 2.88
C LYS A 98 -14.76 0.71 3.40
N LYS A 99 -14.83 -0.57 3.03
CA LYS A 99 -15.87 -1.49 3.52
C LYS A 99 -15.59 -2.01 4.93
N VAL A 100 -14.34 -2.25 5.26
CA VAL A 100 -13.94 -2.86 6.55
C VAL A 100 -13.85 -1.82 7.65
N ILE A 101 -13.38 -0.60 7.34
CA ILE A 101 -13.23 0.45 8.34
C ILE A 101 -14.61 0.96 8.76
N ASN A 102 -14.92 0.78 10.04
CA ASN A 102 -16.17 1.21 10.67
C ASN A 102 -15.95 2.01 11.97
N ASN A 103 -14.71 2.33 12.29
CA ASN A 103 -14.37 3.12 13.47
C ASN A 103 -14.56 4.61 13.18
N PRO A 104 -15.46 5.32 13.92
CA PRO A 104 -15.72 6.75 13.68
C PRO A 104 -14.51 7.66 13.97
N LEU A 105 -13.48 7.14 14.66
CA LEU A 105 -12.23 7.87 14.88
C LEU A 105 -11.29 7.82 13.66
N VAL A 106 -11.58 7.01 12.67
CA VAL A 106 -10.76 6.85 11.47
C VAL A 106 -11.43 7.53 10.29
N GLU A 107 -10.86 8.64 9.86
CA GLU A 107 -11.26 9.33 8.63
C GLU A 107 -10.55 8.69 7.43
N VAL A 108 -11.30 8.29 6.40
CA VAL A 108 -10.74 7.74 5.15
C VAL A 108 -10.94 8.76 4.03
N ILE A 109 -9.84 9.18 3.39
CA ILE A 109 -9.86 10.24 2.39
C ILE A 109 -9.21 9.76 1.10
N ASP A 110 -9.95 9.87 0.00
CA ASP A 110 -9.39 9.73 -1.34
C ASP A 110 -8.61 10.99 -1.71
N VAL A 111 -7.38 10.80 -2.18
CA VAL A 111 -6.54 11.89 -2.67
C VAL A 111 -6.21 11.61 -4.14
N ASP A 112 -6.67 12.49 -5.03
CA ASP A 112 -6.41 12.36 -6.47
C ASP A 112 -4.96 12.78 -6.81
N ALA A 113 -4.02 11.98 -6.34
CA ALA A 113 -2.59 12.16 -6.51
C ALA A 113 -1.87 10.82 -6.37
N HIS A 114 -0.65 10.74 -6.87
CA HIS A 114 0.27 9.64 -6.61
C HIS A 114 0.90 9.82 -5.22
N ILE A 115 1.24 8.73 -4.53
CA ILE A 115 1.82 8.77 -3.17
C ILE A 115 3.09 9.62 -3.08
N ASN A 116 3.87 9.71 -4.16
CA ASN A 116 5.11 10.49 -4.24
C ASN A 116 4.93 11.91 -4.77
N ASP A 117 3.70 12.33 -5.05
CA ASP A 117 3.45 13.69 -5.49
C ASP A 117 3.62 14.68 -4.32
N GLU A 118 4.19 15.84 -4.62
CA GLU A 118 4.34 16.92 -3.63
C GLU A 118 2.97 17.31 -3.03
N ALA A 119 1.94 17.37 -3.87
CA ALA A 119 0.58 17.67 -3.42
C ALA A 119 0.07 16.66 -2.40
N PHE A 120 0.37 15.36 -2.57
CA PHE A 120 0.02 14.32 -1.60
C PHE A 120 0.77 14.53 -0.28
N ALA A 121 2.07 14.80 -0.34
CA ALA A 121 2.89 15.03 0.85
C ALA A 121 2.43 16.25 1.66
N ILE A 122 2.12 17.36 0.99
CA ILE A 122 1.59 18.58 1.61
C ILE A 122 0.23 18.31 2.26
N PHE A 123 -0.65 17.60 1.58
CA PHE A 123 -1.96 17.23 2.12
C PHE A 123 -1.83 16.37 3.38
N ALA A 124 -0.96 15.35 3.35
CA ALA A 124 -0.70 14.48 4.49
C ALA A 124 -0.14 15.26 5.70
N ALA A 125 0.83 16.15 5.46
CA ALA A 125 1.40 16.99 6.52
C ALA A 125 0.35 17.91 7.16
N ARG A 126 -0.51 18.55 6.36
CA ARG A 126 -1.60 19.40 6.85
C ARG A 126 -2.61 18.62 7.69
N LYS A 127 -2.98 17.41 7.26
CA LYS A 127 -3.87 16.54 8.05
C LYS A 127 -3.25 16.13 9.38
N LEU A 128 -1.95 15.83 9.41
CA LEU A 128 -1.26 15.51 10.65
C LEU A 128 -1.26 16.69 11.63
N VAL A 129 -0.94 17.90 11.15
CA VAL A 129 -0.98 19.11 11.98
C VAL A 129 -2.39 19.34 12.55
N ALA A 130 -3.43 19.21 11.73
CA ALA A 130 -4.81 19.33 12.18
C ALA A 130 -5.17 18.31 13.28
N LEU A 131 -4.74 17.06 13.15
CA LEU A 131 -4.92 16.03 14.19
C LEU A 131 -4.20 16.38 15.50
N MET A 132 -3.00 16.96 15.40
CA MET A 132 -2.24 17.39 16.58
C MET A 132 -2.92 18.55 17.31
N GLU A 133 -3.50 19.48 16.58
CA GLU A 133 -4.24 20.63 17.15
C GLU A 133 -5.53 20.21 17.86
N MET A 134 -6.20 19.16 17.37
CA MET A 134 -7.40 18.61 18.03
C MET A 134 -7.14 18.00 19.41
N LYS A 135 -5.88 17.69 19.73
CA LYS A 135 -5.47 17.10 21.04
C LYS A 135 -5.17 18.16 22.11
N LYS A 136 -5.14 19.41 21.75
CA LYS A 136 -4.93 20.53 22.67
C LYS A 136 -6.28 21.03 23.20
#